data_1f3d55e35224d48babc3b0e1d198adf4
#
_entry.id   1f3d55e35224d48babc3b0e1d198adf4
#
_cell.length_a   1.000
_cell.length_b   1.000
_cell.length_c   1.000
_cell.angle_alpha   90.00
_cell.angle_beta   90.00
_cell.angle_gamma   90.00
#
_symmetry.space_group_name_H-M   'P 1'
#
loop_
_entity.id
_entity.type
_entity.pdbx_description
1 polymer ?
#
loop_
_entity_poly.entity_id
_entity_poly.type
_entity_poly.pdbx_seq_one_letter_code
_entity_poly.pdbx_strand_id
1 'polypeptide(L)'
;MKKKILCTLGPSSLNRKVIKRLTDLGVDLFRINLSHTQLDELPNVIDEIRKHTLVPICLDSEGAQVRTGNFSFDELTVSDNSLLYLTTDKNKESEKYITLNYPR
;
A
#
# COMPACT_ATOMS: atom_id res chain seq x y z
N MET A 1 -11.40 22.85 19.72
CA MET A 1 -11.61 21.69 18.81
C MET A 1 -10.64 20.59 19.19
N LYS A 2 -11.16 19.42 19.49
CA LYS A 2 -10.30 18.26 19.82
C LYS A 2 -9.69 17.72 18.53
N LYS A 3 -8.36 17.58 18.49
CA LYS A 3 -7.65 16.95 17.39
C LYS A 3 -7.83 15.43 17.47
N LYS A 4 -8.00 14.79 16.33
CA LYS A 4 -8.02 13.34 16.19
C LYS A 4 -6.71 12.85 15.57
N ILE A 5 -6.26 11.69 16.03
CA ILE A 5 -5.02 11.07 15.57
C ILE A 5 -5.37 9.87 14.71
N LEU A 6 -4.99 9.94 13.44
CA LEU A 6 -5.02 8.81 12.52
C LEU A 6 -3.62 8.20 12.43
N CYS A 7 -3.50 6.91 12.60
CA CYS A 7 -2.22 6.20 12.54
C CYS A 7 -2.28 5.09 11.50
N THR A 8 -1.38 5.14 10.52
CA THR A 8 -1.24 4.07 9.54
C THR A 8 -0.44 2.91 10.13
N LEU A 9 -0.98 1.70 10.03
CA LEU A 9 -0.28 0.48 10.42
C LEU A 9 0.48 -0.09 9.21
N GLY A 10 1.71 -0.47 9.44
CA GLY A 10 2.60 -1.04 8.44
C GLY A 10 3.48 -2.15 9.03
N PRO A 11 4.49 -2.65 8.30
CA PRO A 11 5.28 -3.81 8.72
C PRO A 11 5.91 -3.69 10.12
N SER A 12 6.32 -2.48 10.52
CA SER A 12 6.93 -2.26 11.82
C SER A 12 5.92 -2.02 12.96
N SER A 13 4.65 -1.81 12.64
CA SER A 13 3.60 -1.50 13.62
C SER A 13 2.46 -2.52 13.70
N LEU A 14 2.40 -3.47 12.76
CA LEU A 14 1.40 -4.55 12.77
C LEU A 14 1.79 -5.68 13.74
N ASN A 15 1.85 -5.34 15.02
CA ASN A 15 2.11 -6.30 16.08
C ASN A 15 1.38 -5.87 17.37
N ARG A 16 1.15 -6.83 18.24
CA ARG A 16 0.43 -6.64 19.49
C ARG A 16 0.97 -5.48 20.33
N LYS A 17 2.29 -5.43 20.51
CA LYS A 17 2.95 -4.46 21.40
C LYS A 17 2.70 -3.02 20.93
N VAL A 18 2.91 -2.78 19.64
CA VAL A 18 2.76 -1.43 19.06
C VAL A 18 1.29 -1.03 19.00
N ILE A 19 0.40 -1.92 18.54
CA ILE A 19 -1.05 -1.63 18.46
C ILE A 19 -1.62 -1.28 19.84
N LYS A 20 -1.29 -2.05 20.86
CA LYS A 20 -1.72 -1.76 22.23
C LYS A 20 -1.18 -0.43 22.73
N ARG A 21 0.10 -0.15 22.48
CA ARG A 21 0.71 1.10 22.89
C ARG A 21 0.07 2.31 22.22
N LEU A 22 -0.17 2.23 20.92
CA LEU A 22 -0.86 3.29 20.18
C LEU A 22 -2.29 3.50 20.65
N THR A 23 -2.99 2.41 20.96
CA THR A 23 -4.33 2.47 21.53
C THR A 23 -4.34 3.19 22.88
N ASP A 24 -3.41 2.84 23.76
CA ASP A 24 -3.28 3.46 25.09
C ASP A 24 -2.91 4.94 25.01
N LEU A 25 -2.17 5.32 23.97
CA LEU A 25 -1.79 6.72 23.72
C LEU A 25 -2.94 7.54 23.09
N GLY A 26 -4.07 6.93 22.77
CA GLY A 26 -5.26 7.64 22.34
C GLY A 26 -5.40 7.82 20.83
N VAL A 27 -4.87 6.90 20.03
CA VAL A 27 -5.14 6.89 18.58
C VAL A 27 -6.63 6.70 18.35
N ASP A 28 -7.22 7.54 17.51
CA ASP A 28 -8.64 7.55 17.21
C ASP A 28 -9.02 6.66 16.04
N LEU A 29 -8.09 6.42 15.12
CA LEU A 29 -8.35 5.68 13.88
C LEU A 29 -7.06 5.03 13.40
N PHE A 30 -7.10 3.72 13.11
CA PHE A 30 -6.05 3.01 12.40
C PHE A 30 -6.35 2.95 10.90
N ARG A 31 -5.35 3.18 10.09
CA ARG A 31 -5.44 3.14 8.63
C ARG A 31 -4.64 1.97 8.09
N ILE A 32 -5.25 1.20 7.19
CA ILE A 32 -4.57 0.20 6.37
C ILE A 32 -4.47 0.73 4.95
N ASN A 33 -3.24 0.83 4.44
CA ASN A 33 -2.99 1.25 3.08
C ASN A 33 -3.10 0.04 2.14
N LEU A 34 -4.14 0.02 1.29
CA LEU A 34 -4.40 -1.10 0.38
C LEU A 34 -3.42 -1.17 -0.79
N SER A 35 -2.60 -0.14 -1.03
CA SER A 35 -1.51 -0.23 -2.01
C SER A 35 -0.35 -1.11 -1.54
N HIS A 36 -0.27 -1.41 -0.25
CA HIS A 36 0.77 -2.26 0.36
C HIS A 36 0.22 -3.52 1.03
N THR A 37 -1.07 -3.79 0.87
CA THR A 37 -1.75 -4.95 1.47
C THR A 37 -2.49 -5.71 0.39
N GLN A 38 -2.21 -7.01 0.26
CA GLN A 38 -2.93 -7.86 -0.68
C GLN A 38 -4.38 -8.05 -0.21
N LEU A 39 -5.32 -8.04 -1.15
CA LEU A 39 -6.74 -8.14 -0.83
C LEU A 39 -7.11 -9.47 -0.17
N ASP A 40 -6.44 -10.56 -0.54
CA ASP A 40 -6.65 -11.88 0.05
C ASP A 40 -6.09 -11.98 1.49
N GLU A 41 -5.11 -11.18 1.84
CA GLU A 41 -4.55 -11.09 3.19
C GLU A 41 -5.36 -10.17 4.11
N LEU A 42 -6.16 -9.28 3.56
CA LEU A 42 -6.86 -8.22 4.31
C LEU A 42 -7.75 -8.75 5.44
N PRO A 43 -8.54 -9.80 5.27
CA PRO A 43 -9.33 -10.35 6.39
C PRO A 43 -8.46 -10.76 7.57
N ASN A 44 -7.34 -11.43 7.31
CA ASN A 44 -6.41 -11.87 8.36
C ASN A 44 -5.74 -10.68 9.07
N VAL A 45 -5.39 -9.63 8.33
CA VAL A 45 -4.81 -8.40 8.89
C VAL A 45 -5.82 -7.72 9.82
N ILE A 46 -7.07 -7.60 9.40
CA ILE A 46 -8.14 -7.01 10.21
C ILE A 46 -8.38 -7.83 11.48
N ASP A 47 -8.46 -9.14 11.36
CA ASP A 47 -8.66 -10.04 12.49
C ASP A 47 -7.52 -9.92 13.50
N GLU A 48 -6.29 -9.84 13.03
CA GLU A 48 -5.12 -9.67 13.88
C GLU A 48 -5.16 -8.34 14.65
N ILE A 49 -5.51 -7.25 13.98
CA ILE A 49 -5.67 -5.94 14.63
C ILE A 49 -6.78 -5.99 15.68
N ARG A 50 -7.90 -6.61 15.36
CA ARG A 50 -9.07 -6.72 16.26
C ARG A 50 -8.81 -7.51 17.55
N LYS A 51 -7.81 -8.40 17.55
CA LYS A 51 -7.38 -9.08 18.77
C LYS A 51 -6.79 -8.12 19.81
N HIS A 52 -6.34 -6.95 19.41
CA HIS A 52 -5.53 -6.05 20.24
C HIS A 52 -6.17 -4.69 20.49
N THR A 53 -7.19 -4.30 19.73
CA THR A 53 -7.80 -2.99 19.83
C THR A 53 -9.24 -2.96 19.30
N LEU A 54 -10.04 -2.07 19.86
CA LEU A 54 -11.39 -1.75 19.37
C LEU A 54 -11.42 -0.42 18.59
N VAL A 55 -10.28 0.23 18.44
CA VAL A 55 -10.17 1.46 17.64
C VAL A 55 -10.62 1.19 16.21
N PRO A 56 -11.44 2.07 15.61
CA PRO A 56 -11.92 1.89 14.24
C PRO A 56 -10.77 1.75 13.23
N ILE A 57 -11.00 0.94 12.19
CA ILE A 57 -10.05 0.71 11.11
C ILE A 57 -10.59 1.37 9.84
N CYS A 58 -9.74 2.16 9.20
CA CYS A 58 -10.00 2.76 7.89
C CYS A 58 -9.22 2.00 6.82
N LEU A 59 -9.89 1.60 5.76
CA LEU A 59 -9.26 1.04 4.57
C LEU A 59 -9.07 2.16 3.56
N ASP A 60 -7.83 2.43 3.18
CA ASP A 60 -7.51 3.45 2.20
C ASP A 60 -7.15 2.81 0.86
N SER A 61 -8.11 2.84 -0.06
CA SER A 61 -7.88 2.42 -1.43
C SER A 61 -7.19 3.54 -2.20
N GLU A 62 -6.30 3.18 -3.10
CA GLU A 62 -5.65 4.17 -3.97
C GLU A 62 -6.56 4.66 -5.11
N GLY A 63 -7.80 4.13 -5.21
CA GLY A 63 -8.71 4.45 -6.30
C GLY A 63 -8.24 3.90 -7.63
N ALA A 64 -8.65 4.53 -8.73
CA ALA A 64 -8.32 4.10 -10.10
C ALA A 64 -6.98 4.69 -10.57
N GLN A 65 -5.91 4.43 -9.83
CA GLN A 65 -4.58 4.89 -10.20
C GLN A 65 -3.93 3.98 -11.23
N VAL A 66 -3.17 4.59 -12.14
CA VAL A 66 -2.30 3.88 -13.05
C VAL A 66 -0.89 3.87 -12.45
N ARG A 67 -0.30 2.69 -12.33
CA ARG A 67 1.06 2.52 -11.81
C ARG A 67 1.90 1.74 -12.80
N THR A 68 3.22 1.88 -12.68
CA THR A 68 4.14 0.99 -13.37
C THR A 68 3.93 -0.45 -12.88
N GLY A 69 3.95 -1.40 -13.80
CA GLY A 69 3.85 -2.81 -13.45
C GLY A 69 5.12 -3.37 -12.80
N ASN A 70 5.11 -4.64 -12.51
CA ASN A 70 6.30 -5.33 -12.01
C ASN A 70 7.27 -5.56 -13.17
N PHE A 71 8.54 -5.26 -12.92
CA PHE A 71 9.62 -5.50 -13.87
C PHE A 71 10.38 -6.77 -13.49
N SER A 72 10.99 -7.40 -14.49
CA SER A 72 11.91 -8.52 -14.27
C SER A 72 13.29 -8.05 -13.75
N PHE A 73 13.51 -6.74 -13.68
CA PHE A 73 14.74 -6.11 -13.17
C PHE A 73 14.40 -5.12 -12.06
N ASP A 74 15.33 -4.95 -11.11
CA ASP A 74 15.09 -4.14 -9.90
C ASP A 74 15.08 -2.65 -10.20
N GLU A 75 15.84 -2.21 -11.19
CA GLU A 75 15.91 -0.80 -11.59
C GLU A 75 16.16 -0.66 -13.08
N LEU A 76 15.70 0.44 -13.66
CA LEU A 76 15.92 0.82 -15.03
C LEU A 76 16.64 2.17 -15.07
N THR A 77 17.84 2.21 -15.65
CA THR A 77 18.56 3.45 -15.88
C THR A 77 18.17 4.01 -17.24
N VAL A 78 17.73 5.26 -17.25
CA VAL A 78 17.27 5.95 -18.46
C VAL A 78 18.13 7.18 -18.68
N SER A 79 18.64 7.35 -19.90
CA SER A 79 19.40 8.54 -20.28
C SER A 79 18.48 9.75 -20.43
N ASP A 80 19.02 10.94 -20.14
CA ASP A 80 18.29 12.18 -20.37
C ASP A 80 17.88 12.33 -21.84
N ASN A 81 16.67 12.83 -22.06
CA ASN A 81 16.09 13.04 -23.39
C ASN A 81 15.91 11.76 -24.23
N SER A 82 16.00 10.58 -23.65
CA SER A 82 15.67 9.34 -24.34
C SER A 82 14.16 9.12 -24.42
N LEU A 83 13.73 8.34 -25.41
CA LEU A 83 12.33 7.96 -25.58
C LEU A 83 12.04 6.66 -24.82
N LEU A 84 11.00 6.69 -23.98
CA LEU A 84 10.42 5.52 -23.36
C LEU A 84 8.98 5.34 -23.81
N TYR A 85 8.60 4.11 -24.03
CA TYR A 85 7.23 3.76 -24.41
C TYR A 85 6.47 3.19 -23.21
N LEU A 86 5.26 3.67 -22.98
CA LEU A 86 4.35 3.11 -22.00
C LEU A 86 3.40 2.15 -22.70
N THR A 87 3.19 0.99 -22.13
CA THR A 87 2.33 -0.05 -22.73
C THR A 87 1.52 -0.76 -21.64
N THR A 88 0.33 -1.22 -22.01
CA THR A 88 -0.46 -2.13 -21.18
C THR A 88 -0.26 -3.60 -21.57
N ASP A 89 0.51 -3.84 -22.63
CA ASP A 89 0.81 -5.19 -23.11
C ASP A 89 1.98 -5.79 -22.31
N LYS A 90 1.65 -6.76 -21.47
CA LYS A 90 2.62 -7.45 -20.62
C LYS A 90 3.67 -8.25 -21.39
N ASN A 91 3.45 -8.52 -22.69
CA ASN A 91 4.39 -9.24 -23.53
C ASN A 91 5.48 -8.34 -24.14
N LYS A 92 5.33 -7.02 -24.01
CA LYS A 92 6.31 -6.05 -24.52
C LYS A 92 7.31 -5.61 -23.46
N GLU A 93 7.76 -6.52 -22.64
CA GLU A 93 8.77 -6.22 -21.62
C GLU A 93 10.15 -6.07 -22.27
N SER A 94 10.71 -4.86 -22.19
CA SER A 94 12.09 -4.56 -22.60
C SER A 94 12.54 -3.24 -21.97
N GLU A 95 13.83 -2.88 -22.13
CA GLU A 95 14.35 -1.61 -21.61
C GLU A 95 13.71 -0.36 -22.25
N LYS A 96 13.01 -0.50 -23.37
CA LYS A 96 12.32 0.59 -24.06
C LYS A 96 10.87 0.76 -23.64
N TYR A 97 10.26 -0.27 -23.02
CA TYR A 97 8.85 -0.31 -22.67
C TYR A 97 8.67 -0.39 -21.17
N ILE A 98 7.89 0.52 -20.65
CA ILE A 98 7.40 0.45 -19.26
C ILE A 98 5.97 -0.05 -19.30
N THR A 99 5.74 -1.21 -18.70
CA THR A 99 4.41 -1.77 -18.58
C THR A 99 3.63 -1.03 -17.50
N LEU A 100 2.42 -0.63 -17.84
CA LEU A 100 1.50 -0.02 -16.89
C LEU A 100 0.54 -1.06 -16.35
N ASN A 101 0.36 -1.03 -15.05
CA ASN A 101 -0.66 -1.81 -14.38
C ASN A 101 -1.95 -0.98 -14.36
N TYR A 102 -2.81 -1.25 -15.32
CA TYR A 102 -4.10 -0.59 -15.43
C TYR A 102 -5.20 -1.56 -14.98
N PRO A 103 -5.99 -1.23 -13.97
CA PRO A 103 -7.11 -2.06 -13.57
C PRO A 103 -8.16 -2.09 -14.67
N ARG A 104 -8.54 -3.28 -15.09
CA ARG A 104 -9.62 -3.50 -16.06
C ARG A 104 -10.92 -3.76 -15.35
#